data_a9cc7075f38dabdc00a2193ef555de6a
#
_entry.id   a9cc7075f38dabdc00a2193ef555de6a
#
_cell.length_a   1.000
_cell.length_b   1.000
_cell.length_c   1.000
_cell.angle_alpha   90.00
_cell.angle_beta   90.00
_cell.angle_gamma   90.00
#
_symmetry.space_group_name_H-M   'P 1'
#
loop_
_entity.id
_entity.type
_entity.pdbx_description
1 polymer ?
#
loop_
_entity_poly.entity_id
_entity_poly.type
_entity_poly.pdbx_seq_one_letter_code
_entity_poly.pdbx_strand_id
1 'polypeptide(L)'
;LGLTREMLSECHSISIGFDIKPVGRRAFDFPALTYYAEHPSDKTALITLFPIGGVMRANLFVYRDMQDPWLSQLRAAPQETLFALMPGLRKLTGEFEVEGFIKIRPIDLYAIRGHVQPGVVLVGDAFSTSCPAAGTGARKVLNDVERLCNVYIPRWLATPGLGVDKISAFYDDPVKKACDDFAIAKAHSLKAFSIDRGLSAAAQRWAKFLAHYGIGKLRQMRQHSGSKPGGPKGIPATADTGA
;
A
#
# COMPACT_ATOMS: atom_id res chain seq x y z
N LEU A 1 10.06 29.66 4.04
CA LEU A 1 8.92 29.68 3.13
C LEU A 1 7.56 29.88 3.85
N GLY A 2 7.48 29.87 5.18
CA GLY A 2 6.21 30.01 5.93
C GLY A 2 5.22 28.86 5.73
N LEU A 3 5.71 27.67 5.36
CA LEU A 3 4.91 26.47 5.20
C LEU A 3 4.50 25.91 6.57
N THR A 4 3.21 25.59 6.72
CA THR A 4 2.68 24.96 7.94
C THR A 4 1.93 23.67 7.62
N ARG A 5 1.86 22.74 8.58
CA ARG A 5 1.06 21.52 8.45
C ARG A 5 -0.33 21.77 9.02
N GLU A 6 -1.32 21.55 8.19
CA GLU A 6 -2.70 21.40 8.65
C GLU A 6 -2.96 19.91 8.91
N MET A 7 -3.13 19.58 10.17
CA MET A 7 -3.37 18.20 10.61
C MET A 7 -4.81 17.79 10.25
N LEU A 8 -4.94 16.75 9.43
CA LEU A 8 -6.22 16.16 9.04
C LEU A 8 -6.58 14.97 9.96
N SER A 9 -5.57 14.19 10.36
CA SER A 9 -5.75 13.08 11.29
C SER A 9 -4.40 12.73 11.93
N GLU A 10 -4.23 13.03 13.20
CA GLU A 10 -3.06 12.68 13.99
C GLU A 10 -3.05 11.17 14.25
N CYS A 11 -1.87 10.55 14.17
CA CYS A 11 -1.66 9.12 14.33
C CYS A 11 -2.77 8.30 13.65
N HIS A 12 -3.06 8.64 12.39
CA HIS A 12 -4.14 7.99 11.61
C HIS A 12 -3.97 6.47 11.59
N SER A 13 -2.72 6.02 11.44
CA SER A 13 -2.32 4.62 11.52
C SER A 13 -0.88 4.52 12.00
N ILE A 14 -0.44 3.31 12.35
CA ILE A 14 0.97 3.01 12.62
C ILE A 14 1.46 2.07 11.53
N SER A 15 2.58 2.43 10.91
CA SER A 15 3.33 1.58 9.99
C SER A 15 4.45 0.88 10.73
N ILE A 16 4.50 -0.45 10.63
CA ILE A 16 5.49 -1.30 11.28
C ILE A 16 6.22 -2.09 10.20
N GLY A 17 7.52 -1.83 10.05
CA GLY A 17 8.37 -2.45 9.04
C GLY A 17 9.45 -3.32 9.68
N PHE A 18 9.63 -4.54 9.17
CA PHE A 18 10.68 -5.48 9.57
C PHE A 18 10.95 -6.48 8.45
N ASP A 19 12.07 -7.17 8.54
CA ASP A 19 12.44 -8.21 7.60
C ASP A 19 12.25 -9.58 8.23
N ILE A 20 11.85 -10.57 7.44
CA ILE A 20 11.61 -11.94 7.91
C ILE A 20 12.31 -12.95 7.01
N LYS A 21 12.73 -14.06 7.63
CA LYS A 21 13.22 -15.26 6.95
C LYS A 21 12.42 -16.49 7.37
N PRO A 22 12.16 -17.45 6.47
CA PRO A 22 11.46 -18.66 6.83
C PRO A 22 12.38 -19.59 7.62
N VAL A 23 11.83 -20.29 8.62
CA VAL A 23 12.54 -21.34 9.39
C VAL A 23 12.46 -22.66 8.65
N GLY A 24 13.59 -23.39 8.58
CA GLY A 24 13.64 -24.74 8.01
C GLY A 24 13.51 -24.84 6.49
N ARG A 25 13.48 -23.70 5.76
CA ARG A 25 13.41 -23.66 4.29
C ARG A 25 14.15 -22.44 3.73
N ARG A 26 14.49 -22.49 2.43
CA ARG A 26 15.29 -21.42 1.78
C ARG A 26 14.46 -20.18 1.44
N ALA A 27 13.18 -20.34 1.16
CA ALA A 27 12.28 -19.26 0.74
C ALA A 27 10.84 -19.55 1.17
N PHE A 28 10.00 -18.52 1.15
CA PHE A 28 8.55 -18.67 1.27
C PHE A 28 7.97 -19.27 -0.02
N ASP A 29 6.84 -19.99 0.10
CA ASP A 29 6.17 -20.66 -1.03
C ASP A 29 5.32 -19.68 -1.88
N PHE A 30 5.46 -18.40 -1.67
CA PHE A 30 4.79 -17.33 -2.40
C PHE A 30 5.78 -16.22 -2.77
N PRO A 31 5.60 -15.57 -3.93
CA PRO A 31 6.46 -14.46 -4.34
C PRO A 31 6.18 -13.17 -3.57
N ALA A 32 4.92 -12.92 -3.20
CA ALA A 32 4.47 -11.82 -2.36
C ALA A 32 3.11 -12.16 -1.75
N LEU A 33 2.76 -11.54 -0.62
CA LEU A 33 1.50 -11.78 0.09
C LEU A 33 0.95 -10.47 0.63
N THR A 34 -0.35 -10.26 0.48
CA THR A 34 -1.12 -9.29 1.27
C THR A 34 -2.13 -10.06 2.11
N TYR A 35 -2.02 -9.94 3.43
CA TYR A 35 -2.90 -10.61 4.37
C TYR A 35 -3.66 -9.58 5.21
N TYR A 36 -4.99 -9.65 5.17
CA TYR A 36 -5.84 -8.74 5.91
C TYR A 36 -6.10 -9.25 7.32
N ALA A 37 -6.36 -8.34 8.26
CA ALA A 37 -6.76 -8.69 9.61
C ALA A 37 -8.01 -9.58 9.61
N GLU A 38 -8.03 -10.53 10.54
CA GLU A 38 -9.12 -11.50 10.65
C GLU A 38 -10.33 -10.94 11.40
N HIS A 39 -10.06 -10.06 12.40
CA HIS A 39 -11.11 -9.47 13.22
C HIS A 39 -10.95 -7.94 13.37
N PRO A 40 -12.05 -7.18 13.39
CA PRO A 40 -12.01 -5.74 13.65
C PRO A 40 -11.48 -5.36 15.04
N SER A 41 -11.59 -6.31 16.01
CA SER A 41 -11.02 -6.15 17.35
C SER A 41 -9.52 -5.97 17.35
N ASP A 42 -8.83 -6.46 16.32
CA ASP A 42 -7.39 -6.50 16.24
C ASP A 42 -6.80 -5.12 15.92
N LYS A 43 -7.65 -4.16 15.56
CA LYS A 43 -7.26 -2.80 15.18
C LYS A 43 -6.14 -2.80 14.12
N THR A 44 -6.23 -3.73 13.19
CA THR A 44 -5.22 -3.98 12.16
C THR A 44 -5.85 -3.88 10.79
N ALA A 45 -5.15 -3.29 9.83
CA ALA A 45 -5.59 -3.27 8.44
C ALA A 45 -5.13 -4.54 7.71
N LEU A 46 -3.83 -4.66 7.54
CA LEU A 46 -3.21 -5.74 6.79
C LEU A 46 -1.71 -5.80 7.05
N ILE A 47 -1.09 -6.92 6.68
CA ILE A 47 0.34 -7.06 6.50
C ILE A 47 0.64 -7.35 5.02
N THR A 48 1.69 -6.72 4.48
CA THR A 48 2.24 -7.05 3.17
C THR A 48 3.61 -7.68 3.33
N LEU A 49 3.87 -8.77 2.61
CA LEU A 49 5.15 -9.45 2.53
C LEU A 49 5.62 -9.42 1.08
N PHE A 50 6.82 -8.91 0.83
CA PHE A 50 7.40 -8.85 -0.51
C PHE A 50 8.92 -8.86 -0.46
N PRO A 51 9.60 -9.48 -1.46
CA PRO A 51 11.04 -9.63 -1.47
C PRO A 51 11.75 -8.30 -1.76
N ILE A 52 12.75 -7.97 -0.94
CA ILE A 52 13.68 -6.87 -1.18
C ILE A 52 15.09 -7.32 -0.80
N GLY A 53 16.05 -7.24 -1.73
CA GLY A 53 17.46 -7.45 -1.42
C GLY A 53 17.79 -8.81 -0.80
N GLY A 54 17.04 -9.87 -1.13
CA GLY A 54 17.28 -11.23 -0.61
C GLY A 54 16.57 -11.57 0.70
N VAL A 55 15.82 -10.62 1.29
CA VAL A 55 14.96 -10.84 2.46
C VAL A 55 13.50 -10.61 2.09
N MET A 56 12.59 -11.12 2.92
CA MET A 56 11.16 -10.82 2.80
C MET A 56 10.82 -9.64 3.72
N ARG A 57 10.52 -8.49 3.12
CA ARG A 57 10.07 -7.30 3.84
C ARG A 57 8.62 -7.46 4.26
N ALA A 58 8.36 -7.28 5.55
CA ALA A 58 7.02 -7.17 6.12
C ALA A 58 6.70 -5.70 6.41
N ASN A 59 5.54 -5.24 5.93
CA ASN A 59 4.93 -3.98 6.35
C ASN A 59 3.55 -4.28 6.94
N LEU A 60 3.42 -4.06 8.24
CA LEU A 60 2.19 -4.22 8.99
C LEU A 60 1.59 -2.84 9.28
N PHE A 61 0.28 -2.69 9.06
CA PHE A 61 -0.44 -1.44 9.30
C PHE A 61 -1.53 -1.66 10.34
N VAL A 62 -1.44 -0.89 11.43
CA VAL A 62 -2.37 -1.01 12.56
C VAL A 62 -2.98 0.34 12.93
N TYR A 63 -4.15 0.30 13.56
CA TYR A 63 -4.90 1.47 14.05
C TYR A 63 -4.92 1.46 15.58
N ARG A 64 -3.74 1.64 16.19
CA ARG A 64 -3.50 1.62 17.63
C ARG A 64 -2.89 2.93 18.07
N ASP A 65 -2.89 3.20 19.37
CA ASP A 65 -2.12 4.30 19.94
C ASP A 65 -0.65 3.92 20.07
N MET A 66 0.24 4.92 20.02
CA MET A 66 1.69 4.69 20.17
C MET A 66 2.08 4.14 21.55
N GLN A 67 1.20 4.32 22.55
CA GLN A 67 1.35 3.80 23.90
C GLN A 67 0.72 2.42 24.10
N ASP A 68 0.08 1.83 23.08
CA ASP A 68 -0.55 0.52 23.19
C ASP A 68 0.51 -0.54 23.59
N PRO A 69 0.31 -1.27 24.71
CA PRO A 69 1.24 -2.29 25.19
C PRO A 69 1.55 -3.39 24.16
N TRP A 70 0.64 -3.61 23.25
CA TRP A 70 0.81 -4.56 22.14
C TRP A 70 2.04 -4.26 21.28
N LEU A 71 2.41 -2.98 21.11
CA LEU A 71 3.61 -2.59 20.36
C LEU A 71 4.91 -3.05 21.05
N SER A 72 4.93 -3.07 22.40
CA SER A 72 6.05 -3.60 23.17
C SER A 72 6.10 -5.12 23.10
N GLN A 73 4.95 -5.79 23.17
CA GLN A 73 4.86 -7.24 22.97
C GLN A 73 5.36 -7.67 21.58
N LEU A 74 4.98 -6.92 20.54
CA LEU A 74 5.45 -7.18 19.18
C LEU A 74 6.98 -7.05 19.05
N ARG A 75 7.62 -6.12 19.78
CA ARG A 75 9.07 -6.01 19.76
C ARG A 75 9.75 -7.14 20.52
N ALA A 76 9.16 -7.61 21.61
CA ALA A 76 9.72 -8.66 22.45
C ALA A 76 9.56 -10.06 21.82
N ALA A 77 8.40 -10.35 21.24
CA ALA A 77 8.04 -11.65 20.69
C ALA A 77 7.24 -11.46 19.38
N PRO A 78 7.90 -11.07 18.27
CA PRO A 78 7.21 -10.62 17.05
C PRO A 78 6.40 -11.73 16.40
N GLN A 79 6.94 -12.93 16.27
CA GLN A 79 6.24 -14.04 15.62
C GLN A 79 5.00 -14.45 16.40
N GLU A 80 5.15 -14.70 17.71
CA GLU A 80 4.05 -15.10 18.58
C GLU A 80 2.96 -14.05 18.61
N THR A 81 3.34 -12.77 18.70
CA THR A 81 2.39 -11.64 18.72
C THR A 81 1.63 -11.53 17.40
N LEU A 82 2.31 -11.75 16.28
CA LEU A 82 1.68 -11.73 14.96
C LEU A 82 0.74 -12.93 14.76
N PHE A 83 1.14 -14.12 15.18
CA PHE A 83 0.30 -15.31 15.05
C PHE A 83 -0.89 -15.33 16.02
N ALA A 84 -0.75 -14.69 17.20
CA ALA A 84 -1.87 -14.43 18.08
C ALA A 84 -2.89 -13.45 17.46
N LEU A 85 -2.38 -12.44 16.74
CA LEU A 85 -3.21 -11.43 16.05
C LEU A 85 -3.86 -11.98 14.78
N MET A 86 -3.12 -12.78 14.00
CA MET A 86 -3.52 -13.29 12.69
C MET A 86 -3.17 -14.80 12.57
N PRO A 87 -3.94 -15.69 13.23
CA PRO A 87 -3.64 -17.13 13.24
C PRO A 87 -3.55 -17.79 11.87
N GLY A 88 -4.36 -17.30 10.92
CA GLY A 88 -4.32 -17.81 9.55
C GLY A 88 -3.06 -17.45 8.78
N LEU A 89 -2.35 -16.40 9.18
CA LEU A 89 -1.05 -16.02 8.59
C LEU A 89 -0.03 -17.15 8.75
N ARG A 90 0.00 -17.81 9.92
CA ARG A 90 0.89 -18.95 10.19
C ARG A 90 0.75 -20.09 9.18
N LYS A 91 -0.47 -20.35 8.69
CA LYS A 91 -0.73 -21.41 7.70
C LYS A 91 -0.08 -21.11 6.34
N LEU A 92 0.11 -19.84 6.03
CA LEU A 92 0.67 -19.37 4.76
C LEU A 92 2.19 -19.20 4.86
N THR A 93 2.66 -18.59 5.95
CA THR A 93 4.10 -18.29 6.12
C THR A 93 4.88 -19.45 6.73
N GLY A 94 4.24 -20.36 7.49
CA GLY A 94 4.94 -21.23 8.42
C GLY A 94 5.66 -20.40 9.49
N GLU A 95 6.61 -21.03 10.19
CA GLU A 95 7.47 -20.33 11.15
C GLU A 95 8.47 -19.43 10.41
N PHE A 96 8.76 -18.27 11.00
CA PHE A 96 9.75 -17.33 10.49
C PHE A 96 10.51 -16.64 11.63
N GLU A 97 11.65 -16.10 11.33
CA GLU A 97 12.43 -15.26 12.23
C GLU A 97 12.42 -13.82 11.72
N VAL A 98 12.40 -12.86 12.65
CA VAL A 98 12.56 -11.45 12.32
C VAL A 98 14.04 -11.11 12.27
N GLU A 99 14.48 -10.52 11.16
CA GLU A 99 15.83 -10.03 11.00
C GLU A 99 15.94 -8.54 11.28
N GLY A 100 16.92 -8.16 12.08
CA GLY A 100 17.20 -6.76 12.41
C GLY A 100 16.16 -6.13 13.32
N PHE A 101 15.85 -4.85 13.09
CA PHE A 101 15.03 -4.07 13.98
C PHE A 101 13.61 -3.87 13.46
N ILE A 102 12.64 -3.96 14.35
CA ILE A 102 11.25 -3.58 14.07
C ILE A 102 11.13 -2.06 14.14
N LYS A 103 10.85 -1.44 13.00
CA LYS A 103 10.64 0.01 12.87
C LYS A 103 9.16 0.32 13.01
N ILE A 104 8.79 1.08 14.04
CA ILE A 104 7.41 1.49 14.31
C ILE A 104 7.33 3.01 14.09
N ARG A 105 6.43 3.45 13.22
CA ARG A 105 6.25 4.88 12.89
C ARG A 105 4.76 5.23 12.88
N PRO A 106 4.36 6.28 13.62
CA PRO A 106 3.03 6.86 13.43
C PRO A 106 2.94 7.52 12.05
N ILE A 107 1.78 7.45 11.45
CA ILE A 107 1.45 8.07 10.18
C ILE A 107 0.36 9.11 10.43
N ASP A 108 0.74 10.37 10.30
CA ASP A 108 -0.19 11.48 10.32
C ASP A 108 -0.71 11.75 8.92
N LEU A 109 -1.98 12.09 8.80
CA LEU A 109 -2.52 12.69 7.59
C LEU A 109 -2.53 14.20 7.76
N TYR A 110 -1.81 14.91 6.91
CA TYR A 110 -1.77 16.37 6.89
C TYR A 110 -1.65 16.90 5.47
N ALA A 111 -2.06 18.15 5.28
CA ALA A 111 -1.80 18.93 4.08
C ALA A 111 -0.93 20.15 4.43
N ILE A 112 -0.15 20.62 3.46
CA ILE A 112 0.69 21.82 3.65
C ILE A 112 -0.13 23.05 3.31
N ARG A 113 -0.16 24.02 4.24
CA ARG A 113 -0.68 25.37 4.04
C ARG A 113 0.44 26.34 3.69
N GLY A 114 0.09 27.45 3.00
CA GLY A 114 1.08 28.41 2.50
C GLY A 114 1.91 27.88 1.32
N HIS A 115 1.45 26.81 0.67
CA HIS A 115 2.15 26.14 -0.43
C HIS A 115 2.09 26.89 -1.77
N VAL A 116 1.17 27.85 -1.93
CA VAL A 116 1.06 28.67 -3.14
C VAL A 116 2.07 29.82 -3.05
N GLN A 117 3.27 29.55 -3.58
CA GLN A 117 4.39 30.50 -3.55
C GLN A 117 5.08 30.56 -4.93
N PRO A 118 5.63 31.73 -5.33
CA PRO A 118 6.34 31.84 -6.60
C PRO A 118 7.51 30.87 -6.69
N GLY A 119 7.62 30.14 -7.79
CA GLY A 119 8.75 29.29 -8.11
C GLY A 119 8.82 27.93 -7.37
N VAL A 120 7.84 27.59 -6.52
CA VAL A 120 7.84 26.34 -5.73
C VAL A 120 6.57 25.56 -5.93
N VAL A 121 6.73 24.26 -6.21
CA VAL A 121 5.60 23.29 -6.28
C VAL A 121 5.92 22.10 -5.41
N LEU A 122 5.00 21.74 -4.50
CA LEU A 122 5.04 20.52 -3.72
C LEU A 122 4.17 19.44 -4.40
N VAL A 123 4.68 18.24 -4.54
CA VAL A 123 3.98 17.10 -5.15
C VAL A 123 3.93 15.89 -4.22
N GLY A 124 2.94 15.04 -4.39
CA GLY A 124 2.79 13.82 -3.61
C GLY A 124 2.69 14.09 -2.10
N ASP A 125 3.42 13.29 -1.33
CA ASP A 125 3.43 13.39 0.14
C ASP A 125 4.11 14.68 0.67
N ALA A 126 4.89 15.39 -0.17
CA ALA A 126 5.42 16.70 0.18
C ALA A 126 4.32 17.77 0.28
N PHE A 127 3.23 17.63 -0.49
CA PHE A 127 2.05 18.49 -0.42
C PHE A 127 1.02 18.00 0.61
N SER A 128 0.68 16.70 0.55
CA SER A 128 -0.33 16.12 1.44
C SER A 128 -0.04 14.63 1.61
N THR A 129 0.07 14.17 2.86
CA THR A 129 0.43 12.79 3.16
C THR A 129 -0.66 11.79 2.77
N SER A 130 -0.24 10.62 2.37
CA SER A 130 -1.10 9.48 2.06
C SER A 130 -0.96 8.39 3.13
N CYS A 131 -2.07 7.69 3.45
CA CYS A 131 -2.00 6.52 4.31
C CYS A 131 -1.37 5.34 3.53
N PRO A 132 -0.23 4.79 3.98
CA PRO A 132 0.44 3.70 3.28
C PRO A 132 -0.43 2.43 3.15
N ALA A 133 -1.23 2.13 4.19
CA ALA A 133 -2.17 1.00 4.16
C ALA A 133 -3.22 1.11 3.03
N ALA A 134 -3.61 2.34 2.68
CA ALA A 134 -4.57 2.59 1.59
C ALA A 134 -3.97 2.40 0.19
N GLY A 135 -2.62 2.40 0.07
CA GLY A 135 -1.91 2.16 -1.18
C GLY A 135 -2.10 3.26 -2.24
N THR A 136 -2.39 4.49 -1.84
CA THR A 136 -2.73 5.59 -2.78
C THR A 136 -1.55 6.50 -3.10
N GLY A 137 -0.45 6.45 -2.34
CA GLY A 137 0.67 7.39 -2.44
C GLY A 137 1.34 7.39 -3.81
N ALA A 138 1.65 6.22 -4.36
CA ALA A 138 2.28 6.10 -5.68
C ALA A 138 1.39 6.69 -6.80
N ARG A 139 0.10 6.39 -6.78
CA ARG A 139 -0.85 6.95 -7.74
C ARG A 139 -0.91 8.48 -7.64
N LYS A 140 -0.90 9.01 -6.42
CA LYS A 140 -0.96 10.44 -6.16
C LYS A 140 0.26 11.17 -6.73
N VAL A 141 1.48 10.70 -6.41
CA VAL A 141 2.70 11.35 -6.91
C VAL A 141 2.82 11.24 -8.42
N LEU A 142 2.46 10.09 -9.02
CA LEU A 142 2.48 9.93 -10.48
C LEU A 142 1.47 10.85 -11.16
N ASN A 143 0.26 11.01 -10.61
CA ASN A 143 -0.72 11.95 -11.12
C ASN A 143 -0.24 13.39 -11.01
N ASP A 144 0.32 13.79 -9.88
CA ASP A 144 0.87 15.15 -9.70
C ASP A 144 1.99 15.43 -10.71
N VAL A 145 2.92 14.49 -10.90
CA VAL A 145 4.03 14.63 -11.84
C VAL A 145 3.53 14.68 -13.29
N GLU A 146 2.59 13.81 -13.66
CA GLU A 146 1.99 13.82 -14.99
C GLU A 146 1.32 15.16 -15.30
N ARG A 147 0.48 15.65 -14.38
CA ARG A 147 -0.19 16.96 -14.55
C ARG A 147 0.83 18.09 -14.62
N LEU A 148 1.77 18.11 -13.70
CA LEU A 148 2.81 19.14 -13.64
C LEU A 148 3.65 19.17 -14.92
N CYS A 149 4.19 18.03 -15.35
CA CYS A 149 5.13 17.97 -16.48
C CYS A 149 4.44 18.10 -17.84
N ASN A 150 3.24 17.54 -18.01
CA ASN A 150 2.61 17.49 -19.33
C ASN A 150 1.62 18.62 -19.58
N VAL A 151 1.09 19.27 -18.52
CA VAL A 151 0.08 20.32 -18.66
C VAL A 151 0.60 21.67 -18.21
N TYR A 152 1.21 21.77 -17.03
CA TYR A 152 1.52 23.07 -16.41
C TYR A 152 2.88 23.61 -16.83
N ILE A 153 3.95 22.84 -16.74
CA ILE A 153 5.30 23.30 -17.12
C ILE A 153 5.35 23.81 -18.56
N PRO A 154 4.82 23.12 -19.59
CA PRO A 154 4.84 23.64 -20.94
C PRO A 154 4.13 25.00 -21.09
N ARG A 155 2.99 25.17 -20.41
CA ARG A 155 2.25 26.45 -20.40
C ARG A 155 3.02 27.55 -19.66
N TRP A 156 3.69 27.21 -18.56
CA TRP A 156 4.46 28.15 -17.77
C TRP A 156 5.69 28.67 -18.52
N LEU A 157 6.34 27.81 -19.30
CA LEU A 157 7.51 28.17 -20.12
C LEU A 157 7.13 29.09 -21.30
N ALA A 158 5.88 29.10 -21.72
CA ALA A 158 5.40 29.97 -22.80
C ALA A 158 5.34 31.46 -22.41
N THR A 159 5.41 31.79 -21.11
CA THR A 159 5.37 33.19 -20.62
C THR A 159 6.40 33.36 -19.50
N PRO A 160 7.00 34.57 -19.36
CA PRO A 160 8.00 34.85 -18.33
C PRO A 160 7.44 34.68 -16.91
N GLY A 161 8.34 34.33 -15.99
CA GLY A 161 8.08 34.24 -14.55
C GLY A 161 7.30 33.00 -14.14
N LEU A 162 7.33 32.71 -12.83
CA LEU A 162 6.62 31.62 -12.19
C LEU A 162 5.90 32.19 -10.95
N GLY A 163 4.87 33.00 -11.21
CA GLY A 163 4.11 33.72 -10.19
C GLY A 163 3.10 32.84 -9.47
N VAL A 164 2.45 33.43 -8.48
CA VAL A 164 1.42 32.79 -7.62
C VAL A 164 0.25 32.26 -8.45
N ASP A 165 -0.16 32.99 -9.48
CA ASP A 165 -1.23 32.61 -10.40
C ASP A 165 -0.98 31.27 -11.11
N LYS A 166 0.24 31.09 -11.62
CA LYS A 166 0.65 29.85 -12.25
C LYS A 166 0.68 28.68 -11.25
N ILE A 167 1.24 28.92 -10.08
CA ILE A 167 1.34 27.89 -9.02
C ILE A 167 -0.06 27.51 -8.52
N SER A 168 -0.92 28.51 -8.26
CA SER A 168 -2.31 28.26 -7.84
C SER A 168 -3.08 27.41 -8.84
N ALA A 169 -2.93 27.68 -10.15
CA ALA A 169 -3.59 26.92 -11.20
C ALA A 169 -3.28 25.41 -11.14
N PHE A 170 -2.06 25.02 -10.77
CA PHE A 170 -1.71 23.61 -10.58
C PHE A 170 -2.43 22.98 -9.38
N TYR A 171 -2.50 23.68 -8.25
CA TYR A 171 -3.22 23.16 -7.07
C TYR A 171 -4.74 23.17 -7.25
N ASP A 172 -5.25 24.02 -8.15
CA ASP A 172 -6.67 24.07 -8.52
C ASP A 172 -7.05 23.09 -9.63
N ASP A 173 -6.09 22.33 -10.16
CA ASP A 173 -6.35 21.31 -11.17
C ASP A 173 -7.39 20.28 -10.66
N PRO A 174 -8.51 20.10 -11.40
CA PRO A 174 -9.59 19.22 -10.93
C PRO A 174 -9.18 17.74 -10.85
N VAL A 175 -8.23 17.29 -11.70
CA VAL A 175 -7.73 15.91 -11.69
C VAL A 175 -6.84 15.69 -10.47
N LYS A 176 -5.97 16.66 -10.14
CA LYS A 176 -5.16 16.64 -8.92
C LYS A 176 -6.05 16.63 -7.68
N LYS A 177 -7.00 17.56 -7.57
CA LYS A 177 -7.94 17.65 -6.42
C LYS A 177 -8.69 16.32 -6.22
N ALA A 178 -9.27 15.79 -7.28
CA ALA A 178 -9.98 14.50 -7.21
C ALA A 178 -9.08 13.35 -6.76
N CYS A 179 -7.81 13.35 -7.16
CA CYS A 179 -6.84 12.33 -6.72
C CYS A 179 -6.48 12.47 -5.24
N ASP A 180 -6.29 13.70 -4.75
CA ASP A 180 -6.02 14.00 -3.34
C ASP A 180 -7.21 13.64 -2.45
N ASP A 181 -8.42 14.05 -2.82
CA ASP A 181 -9.67 13.75 -2.11
C ASP A 181 -9.91 12.23 -2.05
N PHE A 182 -9.67 11.54 -3.16
CA PHE A 182 -9.75 10.08 -3.20
C PHE A 182 -8.77 9.43 -2.22
N ALA A 183 -7.53 9.93 -2.13
CA ALA A 183 -6.52 9.36 -1.24
C ALA A 183 -6.93 9.49 0.23
N ILE A 184 -7.45 10.65 0.62
CA ILE A 184 -7.95 10.92 1.99
C ILE A 184 -9.18 10.06 2.29
N ALA A 185 -10.18 10.08 1.41
CA ALA A 185 -11.40 9.30 1.58
C ALA A 185 -11.10 7.79 1.69
N LYS A 186 -10.15 7.29 0.90
CA LYS A 186 -9.71 5.90 0.92
C LYS A 186 -9.04 5.53 2.25
N ALA A 187 -8.20 6.43 2.80
CA ALA A 187 -7.56 6.23 4.10
C ALA A 187 -8.61 6.07 5.22
N HIS A 188 -9.56 7.00 5.31
CA HIS A 188 -10.64 6.94 6.29
C HIS A 188 -11.56 5.73 6.10
N SER A 189 -11.92 5.41 4.87
CA SER A 189 -12.75 4.24 4.56
C SER A 189 -12.06 2.93 4.94
N LEU A 190 -10.75 2.81 4.71
CA LEU A 190 -10.00 1.63 5.12
C LEU A 190 -9.93 1.49 6.64
N LYS A 191 -9.68 2.60 7.36
CA LYS A 191 -9.69 2.62 8.82
C LYS A 191 -11.05 2.17 9.35
N ALA A 192 -12.14 2.79 8.91
CA ALA A 192 -13.49 2.42 9.32
C ALA A 192 -13.79 0.94 9.01
N PHE A 193 -13.48 0.48 7.79
CA PHE A 193 -13.64 -0.92 7.40
C PHE A 193 -12.88 -1.89 8.31
N SER A 194 -11.69 -1.52 8.76
CA SER A 194 -10.80 -2.38 9.55
C SER A 194 -11.17 -2.44 11.04
N ILE A 195 -11.75 -1.37 11.61
CA ILE A 195 -11.98 -1.28 13.07
C ILE A 195 -13.45 -1.15 13.49
N ASP A 196 -14.35 -0.81 12.56
CA ASP A 196 -15.77 -0.67 12.88
C ASP A 196 -16.40 -2.04 13.17
N ARG A 197 -17.07 -2.14 14.34
CA ARG A 197 -17.74 -3.36 14.82
C ARG A 197 -19.24 -3.34 14.57
N GLY A 198 -19.79 -2.28 13.96
CA GLY A 198 -21.21 -2.17 13.67
C GLY A 198 -21.72 -3.25 12.72
N LEU A 199 -23.00 -3.58 12.81
CA LEU A 199 -23.65 -4.59 11.95
C LEU A 199 -23.55 -4.22 10.46
N SER A 200 -23.67 -2.93 10.12
CA SER A 200 -23.50 -2.42 8.76
C SER A 200 -22.10 -2.66 8.21
N ALA A 201 -21.07 -2.43 9.03
CA ALA A 201 -19.69 -2.69 8.67
C ALA A 201 -19.41 -4.20 8.52
N ALA A 202 -20.01 -5.02 9.39
CA ALA A 202 -19.93 -6.48 9.24
C ALA A 202 -20.56 -6.95 7.92
N ALA A 203 -21.74 -6.46 7.59
CA ALA A 203 -22.41 -6.77 6.32
C ALA A 203 -21.58 -6.34 5.10
N GLN A 204 -20.96 -5.15 5.15
CA GLN A 204 -20.06 -4.69 4.08
C GLN A 204 -18.81 -5.57 3.93
N ARG A 205 -18.21 -6.02 5.04
CA ARG A 205 -17.06 -6.96 4.98
C ARG A 205 -17.46 -8.28 4.34
N TRP A 206 -18.58 -8.85 4.75
CA TRP A 206 -19.09 -10.09 4.15
C TRP A 206 -19.42 -9.93 2.66
N ALA A 207 -20.07 -8.83 2.27
CA ALA A 207 -20.37 -8.56 0.86
C ALA A 207 -19.10 -8.46 0.01
N LYS A 208 -18.07 -7.74 0.48
CA LYS A 208 -16.76 -7.66 -0.20
C LYS A 208 -16.07 -9.02 -0.27
N PHE A 209 -16.07 -9.78 0.82
CA PHE A 209 -15.48 -11.12 0.83
C PHE A 209 -16.14 -12.03 -0.22
N LEU A 210 -17.46 -12.10 -0.24
CA LEU A 210 -18.22 -12.92 -1.20
C LEU A 210 -17.97 -12.49 -2.64
N ALA A 211 -17.91 -11.18 -2.91
CA ALA A 211 -17.59 -10.64 -4.23
C ALA A 211 -16.18 -11.07 -4.69
N HIS A 212 -15.17 -10.93 -3.85
CA HIS A 212 -13.81 -11.35 -4.18
C HIS A 212 -13.68 -12.87 -4.32
N TYR A 213 -14.33 -13.64 -3.46
CA TYR A 213 -14.37 -15.09 -3.56
C TYR A 213 -15.02 -15.54 -4.87
N GLY A 214 -16.15 -14.95 -5.25
CA GLY A 214 -16.83 -15.24 -6.53
C GLY A 214 -15.96 -14.92 -7.74
N ILE A 215 -15.30 -13.75 -7.74
CA ILE A 215 -14.37 -13.36 -8.82
C ILE A 215 -13.17 -14.33 -8.87
N GLY A 216 -12.62 -14.71 -7.72
CA GLY A 216 -11.52 -15.68 -7.63
C GLY A 216 -11.89 -17.04 -8.23
N LYS A 217 -13.06 -17.55 -7.87
CA LYS A 217 -13.60 -18.81 -8.44
C LYS A 217 -13.81 -18.75 -9.95
N LEU A 218 -14.36 -17.64 -10.44
CA LEU A 218 -14.55 -17.43 -11.88
C LEU A 218 -13.22 -17.38 -12.65
N ARG A 219 -12.19 -16.75 -12.08
CA ARG A 219 -10.84 -16.73 -12.68
C ARG A 219 -10.23 -18.13 -12.72
N GLN A 220 -10.32 -18.90 -11.64
CA GLN A 220 -9.84 -20.29 -11.59
C GLN A 220 -10.53 -21.16 -12.65
N MET A 221 -11.85 -21.08 -12.77
CA MET A 221 -12.60 -21.82 -13.79
C MET A 221 -12.17 -21.47 -15.22
N ARG A 222 -11.94 -20.18 -15.52
CA ARG A 222 -11.43 -19.73 -16.82
C ARG A 222 -10.03 -20.24 -17.13
N GLN A 223 -9.14 -20.33 -16.14
CA GLN A 223 -7.79 -20.87 -16.32
C GLN A 223 -7.82 -22.38 -16.60
N HIS A 224 -8.70 -23.14 -15.94
CA HIS A 224 -8.85 -24.58 -16.21
C HIS A 224 -9.53 -24.88 -17.56
N SER A 225 -10.44 -24.04 -18.01
CA SER A 225 -11.09 -24.21 -19.32
C SER A 225 -10.22 -23.77 -20.51
N GLY A 226 -9.14 -22.99 -20.27
CA GLY A 226 -8.18 -22.56 -21.29
C GLY A 226 -7.00 -23.51 -21.50
N SER A 227 -6.80 -24.50 -20.64
CA SER A 227 -5.72 -25.50 -20.76
C SER A 227 -6.16 -26.69 -21.60
N LYS A 228 -6.28 -26.53 -22.94
CA LYS A 228 -6.21 -27.69 -23.84
C LYS A 228 -4.76 -28.19 -23.81
N PRO A 229 -4.53 -29.51 -23.65
CA PRO A 229 -3.18 -30.08 -23.74
C PRO A 229 -2.69 -29.96 -25.19
N GLY A 230 -1.87 -28.93 -25.44
CA GLY A 230 -1.07 -28.86 -26.65
C GLY A 230 0.02 -29.95 -26.57
N GLY A 231 -0.08 -30.97 -27.43
CA GLY A 231 0.92 -32.01 -27.55
C GLY A 231 2.33 -31.44 -27.81
N PRO A 232 3.40 -32.21 -27.52
CA PRO A 232 4.77 -31.78 -27.66
C PRO A 232 5.06 -31.46 -29.14
N LYS A 233 5.35 -30.20 -29.45
CA LYS A 233 5.95 -29.81 -30.73
C LYS A 233 7.38 -30.36 -30.74
N GLY A 234 7.59 -31.41 -31.58
CA GLY A 234 8.89 -31.96 -31.85
C GLY A 234 9.87 -30.87 -32.32
N ILE A 235 11.04 -30.88 -31.73
CA ILE A 235 12.21 -30.09 -32.14
C ILE A 235 12.69 -30.67 -33.47
N PRO A 236 12.78 -29.91 -34.57
CA PRO A 236 13.42 -30.40 -35.76
C PRO A 236 14.92 -30.59 -35.56
N ALA A 237 15.40 -31.80 -35.82
CA ALA A 237 16.81 -32.10 -35.83
C ALA A 237 17.55 -31.21 -36.85
N THR A 238 18.54 -30.44 -36.41
CA THR A 238 19.46 -29.73 -37.29
C THR A 238 20.35 -30.78 -37.96
N ALA A 239 20.27 -30.87 -39.29
CA ALA A 239 21.19 -31.65 -40.11
C ALA A 239 22.61 -31.05 -39.98
N ASP A 240 23.52 -31.94 -39.65
CA ASP A 240 24.96 -31.79 -39.78
C ASP A 240 25.32 -31.68 -41.28
N THR A 241 25.95 -30.59 -41.68
CA THR A 241 26.72 -30.51 -42.95
C THR A 241 28.08 -29.97 -42.59
N GLY A 242 29.02 -30.92 -42.57
CA GLY A 242 30.46 -30.61 -42.59
C GLY A 242 30.89 -30.05 -43.98
N ALA A 243 31.80 -29.13 -43.92
CA ALA A 243 32.96 -28.90 -44.76
C ALA A 243 33.80 -27.77 -44.12
#